data_4c4835974616dab955cecfcaff1d2191
#
_entry.id   4c4835974616dab955cecfcaff1d2191
#
_cell.length_a   1.000
_cell.length_b   1.000
_cell.length_c   1.000
_cell.angle_alpha   90.00
_cell.angle_beta   90.00
_cell.angle_gamma   90.00
#
_symmetry.space_group_name_H-M   'P 1'
#
loop_
_entity.id
_entity.type
_entity.pdbx_description
1 polymer ?
#
loop_
_entity_poly.entity_id
_entity_poly.type
_entity_poly.pdbx_seq_one_letter_code
_entity_poly.pdbx_strand_id
1 'polypeptide(L)'
;IAGFKDPTRSAKSKTKRSRIDIRLQSWARDNCTMLLCGHTHNSRFPDLYEPPYFNDGCCVYPYAMTAIEIEKGEIKLVKWIIDAQETGSLWVTKKDIAGPVKVAEYLKYAQEERLRRKNK
;
A
#
# COMPACT_ATOMS: atom_id res chain seq x y z
N ILE A 1 8.07 19.54 -12.07
CA ILE A 1 9.10 19.05 -12.95
C ILE A 1 8.45 18.38 -14.13
N ALA A 2 8.63 19.01 -15.31
CA ALA A 2 8.03 18.49 -16.56
C ALA A 2 8.56 17.09 -16.86
N GLY A 3 7.66 16.13 -17.13
CA GLY A 3 8.02 14.78 -17.51
C GLY A 3 8.11 13.76 -16.39
N PHE A 4 8.09 14.19 -15.13
CA PHE A 4 8.05 13.23 -14.01
C PHE A 4 6.61 12.81 -13.74
N LYS A 5 6.37 11.51 -13.78
CA LYS A 5 5.10 10.94 -13.34
C LYS A 5 5.07 10.91 -11.82
N ASP A 6 3.94 11.31 -11.25
CA ASP A 6 3.72 11.19 -9.81
C ASP A 6 3.55 9.70 -9.45
N PRO A 7 4.53 9.07 -8.76
CA PRO A 7 4.43 7.67 -8.37
C PRO A 7 3.44 7.42 -7.24
N THR A 8 2.87 8.50 -6.66
CA THR A 8 1.92 8.40 -5.55
C THR A 8 0.46 8.45 -6.03
N ARG A 9 0.23 8.43 -7.33
CA ARG A 9 -1.10 8.64 -7.94
C ARG A 9 -2.12 7.58 -7.63
N SER A 10 -1.71 6.34 -7.47
CA SER A 10 -2.66 5.24 -7.37
C SER A 10 -2.13 4.14 -6.46
N ALA A 11 -3.02 3.56 -5.68
CA ALA A 11 -2.68 2.53 -4.71
C ALA A 11 -3.47 1.25 -4.93
N LYS A 12 -4.41 1.23 -5.87
CA LYS A 12 -5.34 0.12 -6.02
C LYS A 12 -4.86 -0.92 -7.02
N SER A 13 -5.50 -2.07 -6.98
CA SER A 13 -5.19 -3.26 -7.79
C SER A 13 -5.07 -3.01 -9.29
N LYS A 14 -5.65 -1.94 -9.79
CA LYS A 14 -5.61 -1.58 -11.21
C LYS A 14 -4.33 -0.90 -11.67
N THR A 15 -3.44 -0.54 -10.75
CA THR A 15 -2.15 0.07 -11.07
C THR A 15 -1.25 -0.97 -11.72
N LYS A 16 -0.56 -0.57 -12.79
CA LYS A 16 0.40 -1.43 -13.47
C LYS A 16 1.47 -1.89 -12.48
N ARG A 17 1.62 -3.20 -12.32
CA ARG A 17 2.56 -3.79 -11.38
C ARG A 17 3.87 -4.13 -12.05
N SER A 18 4.97 -3.89 -11.32
CA SER A 18 6.28 -4.36 -11.74
C SER A 18 6.37 -5.89 -11.56
N ARG A 19 7.40 -6.49 -12.17
CA ARG A 19 7.69 -7.92 -11.97
C ARG A 19 7.94 -8.25 -10.51
N ILE A 20 8.58 -7.33 -9.79
CA ILE A 20 8.86 -7.50 -8.35
C ILE A 20 7.56 -7.53 -7.57
N ASP A 21 6.64 -6.61 -7.83
CA ASP A 21 5.33 -6.58 -7.17
C ASP A 21 4.55 -7.88 -7.39
N ILE A 22 4.57 -8.39 -8.63
CA ILE A 22 3.89 -9.65 -8.98
C ILE A 22 4.51 -10.82 -8.20
N ARG A 23 5.83 -10.88 -8.09
CA ARG A 23 6.53 -11.92 -7.33
C ARG A 23 6.21 -11.85 -5.84
N LEU A 24 6.21 -10.65 -5.27
CA LEU A 24 5.92 -10.45 -3.86
C LEU A 24 4.47 -10.80 -3.53
N GLN A 25 3.55 -10.41 -4.40
CA GLN A 25 2.15 -10.77 -4.25
C GLN A 25 1.94 -12.28 -4.32
N SER A 26 2.60 -12.94 -5.26
CA SER A 26 2.54 -14.40 -5.40
C SER A 26 3.11 -15.09 -4.17
N TRP A 27 4.19 -14.57 -3.62
CA TRP A 27 4.78 -15.12 -2.40
C TRP A 27 3.82 -15.02 -1.22
N ALA A 28 3.19 -13.85 -1.05
CA ALA A 28 2.22 -13.63 0.04
C ALA A 28 1.03 -14.60 -0.09
N ARG A 29 0.54 -14.79 -1.33
CA ARG A 29 -0.53 -15.74 -1.61
C ARG A 29 -0.13 -17.17 -1.29
N ASP A 30 1.04 -17.59 -1.77
CA ASP A 30 1.50 -18.97 -1.64
C ASP A 30 1.83 -19.34 -0.20
N ASN A 31 2.26 -18.37 0.58
CA ASN A 31 2.61 -18.57 2.00
C ASN A 31 1.46 -18.20 2.96
N CYS A 32 0.32 -17.76 2.44
CA CYS A 32 -0.83 -17.34 3.25
C CYS A 32 -0.42 -16.37 4.37
N THR A 33 0.30 -15.34 4.00
CA THR A 33 0.94 -14.40 4.96
C THR A 33 0.75 -12.98 4.50
N MET A 34 0.48 -12.08 5.46
CA MET A 34 0.58 -10.65 5.19
C MET A 34 2.03 -10.27 4.92
N LEU A 35 2.24 -9.47 3.90
CA LEU A 35 3.56 -8.99 3.52
C LEU A 35 3.50 -7.49 3.29
N LEU A 36 4.34 -6.74 3.99
CA LEU A 36 4.46 -5.31 3.81
C LEU A 36 5.87 -5.00 3.32
N CYS A 37 5.95 -4.36 2.16
CA CYS A 37 7.23 -4.07 1.50
C CYS A 37 7.31 -2.62 1.07
N GLY A 38 8.51 -2.22 0.66
CA GLY A 38 8.81 -0.98 -0.02
C GLY A 38 9.57 -1.26 -1.31
N HIS A 39 10.48 -0.37 -1.67
CA HIS A 39 11.45 -0.48 -2.75
C HIS A 39 10.89 -0.30 -4.17
N THR A 40 9.75 -0.86 -4.52
CA THR A 40 9.22 -0.76 -5.89
C THR A 40 8.67 0.63 -6.23
N HIS A 41 8.46 1.46 -5.22
CA HIS A 41 7.84 2.79 -5.31
C HIS A 41 6.40 2.75 -5.84
N ASN A 42 5.77 1.57 -5.88
CA ASN A 42 4.39 1.38 -6.28
C ASN A 42 3.54 1.05 -5.06
N SER A 43 2.78 2.00 -4.57
CA SER A 43 1.92 1.76 -3.43
C SER A 43 0.86 0.70 -3.73
N ARG A 44 0.58 -0.15 -2.75
CA ARG A 44 -0.38 -1.23 -2.88
C ARG A 44 -1.15 -1.41 -1.58
N PHE A 45 -2.46 -1.41 -1.68
CA PHE A 45 -3.34 -1.71 -0.57
C PHE A 45 -4.39 -2.71 -1.07
N PRO A 46 -4.23 -4.01 -0.76
CA PRO A 46 -5.10 -5.04 -1.31
C PRO A 46 -6.50 -5.01 -0.70
N ASP A 47 -7.49 -5.47 -1.46
CA ASP A 47 -8.80 -5.78 -0.91
C ASP A 47 -8.71 -7.05 -0.04
N LEU A 48 -9.71 -7.28 0.81
CA LEU A 48 -9.68 -8.39 1.77
C LEU A 48 -9.56 -9.78 1.13
N TYR A 49 -10.03 -9.91 -0.13
CA TYR A 49 -10.01 -11.20 -0.82
C TYR A 49 -8.83 -11.35 -1.80
N GLU A 50 -7.95 -10.37 -1.81
CA GLU A 50 -6.71 -10.43 -2.58
C GLU A 50 -5.57 -10.92 -1.70
N PRO A 51 -4.47 -11.44 -2.29
CA PRO A 51 -3.28 -11.75 -1.49
C PRO A 51 -2.87 -10.53 -0.67
N PRO A 52 -2.60 -10.69 0.64
CA PRO A 52 -2.36 -9.55 1.52
C PRO A 52 -0.95 -8.98 1.39
N TYR A 53 -0.63 -8.52 0.19
CA TYR A 53 0.60 -7.83 -0.13
C TYR A 53 0.36 -6.32 -0.14
N PHE A 54 1.07 -5.63 0.76
CA PHE A 54 1.04 -4.18 0.91
C PHE A 54 2.38 -3.60 0.47
N ASN A 55 2.34 -2.44 -0.14
CA ASN A 55 3.56 -1.68 -0.42
C ASN A 55 3.34 -0.23 -0.01
N ASP A 56 4.30 0.32 0.73
CA ASP A 56 4.21 1.69 1.25
C ASP A 56 4.38 2.76 0.16
N GLY A 57 4.83 2.37 -1.02
CA GLY A 57 4.90 3.26 -2.16
C GLY A 57 6.20 4.05 -2.24
N CYS A 58 6.09 5.36 -2.42
CA CYS A 58 7.22 6.21 -2.74
C CYS A 58 7.40 7.34 -1.74
N CYS A 59 8.63 7.51 -1.25
CA CYS A 59 9.01 8.64 -0.40
C CYS A 59 10.09 9.53 -1.04
N VAL A 60 10.42 9.29 -2.31
CA VAL A 60 11.46 10.05 -3.01
C VAL A 60 10.90 11.07 -3.99
N TYR A 61 9.60 11.09 -4.19
CA TYR A 61 8.96 12.12 -5.00
C TYR A 61 8.91 13.44 -4.22
N PRO A 62 9.36 14.57 -4.81
CA PRO A 62 9.58 15.79 -4.02
C PRO A 62 8.31 16.47 -3.51
N TYR A 63 7.15 16.19 -4.10
CA TYR A 63 5.91 16.89 -3.77
C TYR A 63 4.92 16.05 -2.96
N ALA A 64 5.14 14.76 -2.88
CA ALA A 64 4.25 13.87 -2.16
C ALA A 64 4.97 12.58 -1.78
N MET A 65 4.49 11.96 -0.72
CA MET A 65 4.97 10.62 -0.34
C MET A 65 3.79 9.78 0.15
N THR A 66 3.89 8.48 -0.06
CA THR A 66 2.92 7.53 0.49
C THR A 66 3.55 6.75 1.62
N ALA A 67 2.72 6.30 2.55
CA ALA A 67 3.15 5.50 3.69
C ALA A 67 2.03 4.58 4.15
N ILE A 68 2.42 3.46 4.74
CA ILE A 68 1.48 2.59 5.44
C ILE A 68 1.51 2.97 6.92
N GLU A 69 0.35 3.21 7.49
CA GLU A 69 0.21 3.46 8.93
C GLU A 69 -0.57 2.33 9.56
N ILE A 70 -0.06 1.81 10.66
CA ILE A 70 -0.74 0.81 11.49
C ILE A 70 -0.90 1.42 12.87
N GLU A 71 -2.14 1.61 13.28
CA GLU A 71 -2.46 2.21 14.56
C GLU A 71 -3.73 1.58 15.11
N LYS A 72 -3.70 1.23 16.39
CA LYS A 72 -4.88 0.67 17.10
C LYS A 72 -5.50 -0.53 16.37
N GLY A 73 -4.66 -1.39 15.77
CA GLY A 73 -5.10 -2.58 15.07
C GLY A 73 -5.67 -2.32 13.68
N GLU A 74 -5.58 -1.11 13.18
CA GLU A 74 -6.02 -0.76 11.84
C GLU A 74 -4.86 -0.40 10.94
N ILE A 75 -4.95 -0.79 9.67
CA ILE A 75 -3.94 -0.49 8.64
C ILE A 75 -4.56 0.41 7.58
N LYS A 76 -3.81 1.42 7.17
CA LYS A 76 -4.22 2.31 6.09
C LYS A 76 -3.03 2.78 5.27
N LEU A 77 -3.31 3.15 4.03
CA LEU A 77 -2.35 3.80 3.15
C LEU A 77 -2.67 5.29 3.14
N VAL A 78 -1.66 6.10 3.43
CA VAL A 78 -1.80 7.55 3.49
C VAL A 78 -0.89 8.21 2.48
N LYS A 79 -1.26 9.43 2.10
CA LYS A 79 -0.46 10.28 1.22
C LYS A 79 -0.24 11.60 1.91
N TRP A 80 1.03 12.00 2.03
CA TRP A 80 1.44 13.31 2.50
C TRP A 80 1.77 14.18 1.30
N ILE A 81 1.16 15.34 1.21
CA ILE A 81 1.33 16.26 0.09
C ILE A 81 1.94 17.55 0.62
N ILE A 82 3.00 18.01 -0.05
CA ILE A 82 3.61 19.31 0.24
C ILE A 82 3.05 20.30 -0.75
N ASP A 83 2.44 21.36 -0.24
CA ASP A 83 1.81 22.38 -1.05
C ASP A 83 2.37 23.76 -0.68
N ALA A 84 2.36 24.67 -1.64
CA ALA A 84 2.84 26.03 -1.43
C ALA A 84 1.66 27.00 -1.50
N GLN A 85 1.58 27.89 -0.49
CA GLN A 85 0.62 28.99 -0.51
C GLN A 85 1.14 30.12 -1.39
N GLU A 86 0.24 30.99 -1.80
CA GLU A 86 0.58 32.19 -2.57
C GLU A 86 1.62 33.06 -1.88
N THR A 87 1.66 33.02 -0.55
CA THR A 87 2.64 33.74 0.27
C THR A 87 4.03 33.13 0.26
N GLY A 88 4.21 31.95 -0.39
CA GLY A 88 5.45 31.21 -0.38
C GLY A 88 5.60 30.24 0.81
N SER A 89 4.68 30.26 1.75
CA SER A 89 4.69 29.33 2.88
C SER A 89 4.35 27.94 2.42
N LEU A 90 5.11 26.94 2.93
CA LEU A 90 4.84 25.53 2.68
C LEU A 90 3.92 24.98 3.76
N TRP A 91 3.03 24.09 3.35
CA TRP A 91 2.21 23.35 4.27
C TRP A 91 2.08 21.91 3.83
N VAL A 92 1.75 21.03 4.76
CA VAL A 92 1.68 19.59 4.52
C VAL A 92 0.24 19.13 4.77
N THR A 93 -0.31 18.43 3.80
CA THR A 93 -1.64 17.85 3.91
C THR A 93 -1.52 16.34 3.89
N LYS A 94 -2.26 15.68 4.78
CA LYS A 94 -2.33 14.22 4.85
C LYS A 94 -3.70 13.77 4.36
N LYS A 95 -3.71 12.76 3.47
CA LYS A 95 -4.93 12.15 2.97
C LYS A 95 -4.90 10.64 3.17
N ASP A 96 -6.02 10.06 3.57
CA ASP A 96 -6.18 8.62 3.55
C ASP A 96 -6.51 8.19 2.13
N ILE A 97 -5.65 7.34 1.56
CA ILE A 97 -5.82 6.83 0.19
C ILE A 97 -6.64 5.55 0.20
N ALA A 98 -6.38 4.67 1.17
CA ALA A 98 -7.09 3.41 1.33
C ALA A 98 -7.11 3.01 2.80
N GLY A 99 -8.17 2.33 3.20
CA GLY A 99 -8.40 2.01 4.60
C GLY A 99 -9.07 3.15 5.36
N PRO A 100 -9.10 3.10 6.70
CA PRO A 100 -8.52 2.05 7.52
C PRO A 100 -9.29 0.73 7.46
N VAL A 101 -8.57 -0.37 7.56
CA VAL A 101 -9.12 -1.72 7.66
C VAL A 101 -8.47 -2.41 8.86
N LYS A 102 -9.21 -3.22 9.57
CA LYS A 102 -8.64 -3.97 10.70
C LYS A 102 -7.63 -4.99 10.20
N VAL A 103 -6.43 -4.97 10.75
CA VAL A 103 -5.38 -5.95 10.44
C VAL A 103 -5.88 -7.38 10.68
N ALA A 104 -6.69 -7.57 11.73
CA ALA A 104 -7.27 -8.87 12.07
C ALA A 104 -8.08 -9.49 10.91
N GLU A 105 -8.72 -8.67 10.08
CA GLU A 105 -9.49 -9.16 8.92
C GLU A 105 -8.57 -9.82 7.87
N TYR A 106 -7.42 -9.22 7.60
CA TYR A 106 -6.43 -9.80 6.69
C TYR A 106 -5.81 -11.07 7.26
N LEU A 107 -5.50 -11.07 8.54
CA LEU A 107 -4.93 -12.24 9.22
C LEU A 107 -5.92 -13.41 9.24
N LYS A 108 -7.18 -13.11 9.47
CA LYS A 108 -8.25 -14.11 9.46
C LYS A 108 -8.36 -14.76 8.07
N TYR A 109 -8.38 -13.95 7.03
CA TYR A 109 -8.45 -14.47 5.65
C TYR A 109 -7.24 -15.35 5.32
N ALA A 110 -6.05 -14.89 5.65
CA ALA A 110 -4.83 -15.66 5.43
C ALA A 110 -4.83 -16.99 6.19
N GLN A 111 -5.32 -16.98 7.42
CA GLN A 111 -5.43 -18.18 8.24
C GLN A 111 -6.46 -19.16 7.67
N GLU A 112 -7.60 -18.68 7.22
CA GLU A 112 -8.64 -19.49 6.59
C GLU A 112 -8.12 -20.16 5.32
N GLU A 113 -7.38 -19.43 4.49
CA GLU A 113 -6.74 -19.97 3.28
C GLU A 113 -5.73 -21.06 3.63
N ARG A 114 -4.95 -20.88 4.68
CA ARG A 114 -3.97 -21.86 5.14
C ARG A 114 -4.66 -23.16 5.58
N LEU A 115 -5.75 -23.03 6.32
CA LEU A 115 -6.53 -24.19 6.77
C LEU A 115 -7.20 -24.91 5.60
N ARG A 116 -7.73 -24.16 4.64
CA ARG A 116 -8.34 -24.74 3.44
C ARG A 116 -7.35 -25.57 2.65
N ARG A 117 -6.12 -25.12 2.49
CA ARG A 117 -5.05 -25.83 1.79
C ARG A 117 -4.61 -27.08 2.52
N LYS A 118 -4.63 -27.08 3.85
CA LYS A 118 -4.30 -28.27 4.67
C LYS A 118 -5.32 -29.38 4.52
N ASN A 119 -6.58 -29.04 4.24
CA ASN A 119 -7.68 -30.01 4.18
C ASN A 119 -7.91 -30.57 2.77
N LYS A 120 -7.03 -30.27 1.84
CA LYS A 120 -7.05 -30.85 0.49
C LYS A 120 -6.18 -32.09 0.42
#